data_448b6830219ad3bfd88fd89ae2ba3543
#
_entry.id   448b6830219ad3bfd88fd89ae2ba3543
#
_cell.length_a   1.000
_cell.length_b   1.000
_cell.length_c   1.000
_cell.angle_alpha   90.00
_cell.angle_beta   90.00
_cell.angle_gamma   90.00
#
_symmetry.space_group_name_H-M   'P 1'
#
loop_
_entity.id
_entity.type
_entity.pdbx_description
1 polymer ?
#
loop_
_entity_poly.entity_id
_entity_poly.type
_entity_poly.pdbx_seq_one_letter_code
_entity_poly.pdbx_strand_id
1 'polypeptide(L)'
;MKILHTSDWHLGQNFYNKSRKNEHERFLQWLLEQVTEHNIDAIIVAGDIFDTSTPPSYAREMYNKFVVDSNKIGCQLVLLGGNHDSVSVLKETQQLLKYMGADVIPNTNEEYATQVVELKGKTGDVEALVCAIPFIRPRDVLTSQAGVTGVERQKQLGDAIKQHYQSVYDAAVAKRATFENSDSVPIIATGHLTAMGVKQSDSVRDIYVGNLDGFAADSFPNADYIALGHIHRPQVVAKREYIRYCGSPIPLSFDELKSQKQVCVVEFVEGERTISQLAVPTFQPLAEIKGDLNEIESQLNQYIGLEEGQSVWLSIEVQAQDYLSDLQERMRALTEGLNVEVLQLRRARERRNQGLEQESAETLSELTPMDVFEKRIALEEFETDSEKARLERMTIKFKQVMEEVSYGADSQEEIEAPKGTGE
;
A
#
# COMPACT_ATOMS: atom_id res chain seq x y z
N MET A 1 -13.80 17.75 15.91
CA MET A 1 -12.96 17.53 14.71
C MET A 1 -13.37 16.25 14.01
N LYS A 2 -13.49 16.28 12.66
CA LYS A 2 -13.74 15.11 11.80
C LYS A 2 -12.53 14.78 10.96
N ILE A 3 -12.08 13.54 11.01
CA ILE A 3 -10.88 13.06 10.32
C ILE A 3 -11.27 11.90 9.41
N LEU A 4 -10.82 11.94 8.16
CA LEU A 4 -10.96 10.84 7.24
C LEU A 4 -9.65 10.05 7.18
N HIS A 5 -9.73 8.75 7.41
CA HIS A 5 -8.61 7.81 7.33
C HIS A 5 -8.72 6.98 6.05
N THR A 6 -7.69 7.04 5.23
CA THR A 6 -7.48 6.25 4.02
C THR A 6 -6.03 5.75 3.96
N SER A 7 -5.74 4.76 3.13
CA SER A 7 -4.38 4.21 2.92
C SER A 7 -4.29 3.47 1.60
N ASP A 8 -3.11 3.01 1.24
CA ASP A 8 -2.87 2.06 0.16
C ASP A 8 -3.49 2.50 -1.17
N TRP A 9 -3.20 3.73 -1.58
CA TRP A 9 -3.71 4.31 -2.83
C TRP A 9 -3.05 3.69 -4.06
N HIS A 10 -1.76 3.33 -3.96
CA HIS A 10 -0.96 2.76 -5.03
C HIS A 10 -1.08 3.55 -6.35
N LEU A 11 -0.98 4.88 -6.28
CA LEU A 11 -1.02 5.74 -7.47
C LEU A 11 0.06 5.31 -8.45
N GLY A 12 -0.35 5.10 -9.70
CA GLY A 12 0.55 4.61 -10.75
C GLY A 12 0.50 3.12 -10.98
N GLN A 13 -0.30 2.36 -10.21
CA GLN A 13 -0.45 0.92 -10.40
C GLN A 13 -0.90 0.56 -11.81
N ASN A 14 -0.28 -0.53 -12.33
CA ASN A 14 -0.76 -1.24 -13.50
C ASN A 14 -1.40 -2.56 -13.05
N PHE A 15 -2.67 -2.75 -13.39
CA PHE A 15 -3.42 -3.96 -13.08
C PHE A 15 -3.39 -4.89 -14.31
N TYR A 16 -2.60 -5.96 -14.28
CA TYR A 16 -2.38 -6.86 -15.43
C TYR A 16 -2.10 -6.09 -16.75
N ASN A 17 -1.15 -5.16 -16.73
CA ASN A 17 -0.76 -4.28 -17.84
C ASN A 17 -1.81 -3.21 -18.23
N LYS A 18 -2.87 -3.03 -17.46
CA LYS A 18 -3.84 -1.94 -17.64
C LYS A 18 -3.54 -0.80 -16.67
N SER A 19 -3.39 0.40 -17.20
CA SER A 19 -3.24 1.59 -16.35
C SER A 19 -4.51 1.87 -15.55
N ARG A 20 -4.37 2.15 -14.27
CA ARG A 20 -5.47 2.53 -13.37
C ARG A 20 -5.63 4.05 -13.23
N LYS A 21 -4.98 4.82 -14.10
CA LYS A 21 -4.99 6.27 -14.04
C LYS A 21 -6.38 6.86 -13.86
N ASN A 22 -7.33 6.50 -14.73
CA ASN A 22 -8.70 7.04 -14.69
C ASN A 22 -9.45 6.65 -13.40
N GLU A 23 -9.18 5.46 -12.87
CA GLU A 23 -9.79 4.99 -11.64
C GLU A 23 -9.27 5.77 -10.43
N HIS A 24 -7.95 5.98 -10.36
CA HIS A 24 -7.34 6.82 -9.33
C HIS A 24 -7.81 8.27 -9.40
N GLU A 25 -7.92 8.87 -10.59
CA GLU A 25 -8.44 10.23 -10.76
C GLU A 25 -9.87 10.36 -10.22
N ARG A 26 -10.75 9.39 -10.55
CA ARG A 26 -12.15 9.37 -10.06
C ARG A 26 -12.22 9.14 -8.55
N PHE A 27 -11.36 8.28 -8.02
CA PHE A 27 -11.29 8.07 -6.57
C PHE A 27 -10.86 9.35 -5.83
N LEU A 28 -9.78 10.00 -6.25
CA LEU A 28 -9.29 11.22 -5.62
C LEU A 28 -10.33 12.36 -5.70
N GLN A 29 -11.03 12.48 -6.83
CA GLN A 29 -12.12 13.43 -6.97
C GLN A 29 -13.27 13.11 -6.00
N TRP A 30 -13.73 11.86 -5.96
CA TRP A 30 -14.75 11.41 -5.02
C TRP A 30 -14.35 11.70 -3.57
N LEU A 31 -13.08 11.47 -3.21
CA LEU A 31 -12.57 11.73 -1.86
C LEU A 31 -12.71 13.21 -1.47
N LEU A 32 -12.40 14.14 -2.39
CA LEU A 32 -12.60 15.59 -2.19
C LEU A 32 -14.10 15.96 -2.05
N GLU A 33 -14.97 15.31 -2.81
CA GLU A 33 -16.42 15.47 -2.68
C GLU A 33 -16.89 15.04 -1.28
N GLN A 34 -16.36 13.89 -0.76
CA GLN A 34 -16.68 13.42 0.59
C GLN A 34 -16.17 14.38 1.69
N VAL A 35 -15.02 15.01 1.48
CA VAL A 35 -14.51 16.06 2.40
C VAL A 35 -15.52 17.18 2.54
N THR A 36 -16.08 17.62 1.43
CA THR A 36 -17.05 18.74 1.43
C THR A 36 -18.41 18.29 1.98
N GLU A 37 -18.91 17.14 1.56
CA GLU A 37 -20.23 16.62 1.95
C GLU A 37 -20.30 16.33 3.46
N HIS A 38 -19.25 15.74 4.02
CA HIS A 38 -19.20 15.33 5.42
C HIS A 38 -18.54 16.35 6.34
N ASN A 39 -18.07 17.51 5.81
CA ASN A 39 -17.33 18.52 6.55
C ASN A 39 -16.09 17.94 7.26
N ILE A 40 -15.25 17.25 6.51
CA ILE A 40 -14.01 16.66 7.02
C ILE A 40 -12.96 17.76 7.20
N ASP A 41 -12.34 17.83 8.38
CA ASP A 41 -11.33 18.81 8.72
C ASP A 41 -9.93 18.38 8.27
N ALA A 42 -9.64 17.09 8.30
CA ALA A 42 -8.34 16.53 7.91
C ALA A 42 -8.45 15.14 7.28
N ILE A 43 -7.50 14.81 6.41
CA ILE A 43 -7.31 13.45 5.88
C ILE A 43 -5.98 12.89 6.37
N ILE A 44 -5.99 11.66 6.87
CA ILE A 44 -4.80 10.85 7.16
C ILE A 44 -4.67 9.78 6.08
N VAL A 45 -3.53 9.77 5.36
CA VAL A 45 -3.16 8.73 4.41
C VAL A 45 -2.09 7.85 5.04
N ALA A 46 -2.47 6.66 5.48
CA ALA A 46 -1.63 5.78 6.28
C ALA A 46 -0.67 4.91 5.43
N GLY A 47 0.05 5.53 4.48
CA GLY A 47 1.11 4.92 3.68
C GLY A 47 0.64 4.35 2.34
N ASP A 48 1.62 3.90 1.55
CA ASP A 48 1.51 3.39 0.19
C ASP A 48 0.71 4.33 -0.73
N ILE A 49 1.22 5.57 -0.81
CA ILE A 49 0.67 6.60 -1.69
C ILE A 49 0.92 6.21 -3.14
N PHE A 50 2.14 5.77 -3.45
CA PHE A 50 2.55 5.31 -4.78
C PHE A 50 2.73 3.79 -4.82
N ASP A 51 2.51 3.19 -6.01
CA ASP A 51 2.65 1.75 -6.21
C ASP A 51 4.11 1.28 -6.23
N THR A 52 5.03 2.15 -6.65
CA THR A 52 6.45 1.84 -6.76
C THR A 52 7.32 2.99 -6.26
N SER A 53 8.58 2.71 -5.96
CA SER A 53 9.57 3.70 -5.53
C SER A 53 9.90 4.74 -6.61
N THR A 54 9.60 4.45 -7.87
CA THR A 54 9.74 5.34 -9.04
C THR A 54 8.40 5.56 -9.72
N PRO A 55 7.50 6.36 -9.11
CA PRO A 55 6.16 6.54 -9.64
C PRO A 55 6.19 7.31 -10.98
N PRO A 56 5.33 6.93 -11.94
CA PRO A 56 5.25 7.63 -13.21
C PRO A 56 4.81 9.09 -13.02
N SER A 57 5.18 9.96 -13.95
CA SER A 57 4.94 11.40 -13.85
C SER A 57 3.48 11.76 -13.60
N TYR A 58 2.54 11.06 -14.25
CA TYR A 58 1.11 11.30 -14.04
C TYR A 58 0.63 11.00 -12.61
N ALA A 59 1.24 10.00 -11.95
CA ALA A 59 0.89 9.67 -10.57
C ALA A 59 1.36 10.76 -9.60
N ARG A 60 2.58 11.30 -9.81
CA ARG A 60 3.10 12.45 -9.05
C ARG A 60 2.27 13.71 -9.31
N GLU A 61 1.81 13.92 -10.54
CA GLU A 61 0.92 15.02 -10.89
C GLU A 61 -0.42 14.91 -10.17
N MET A 62 -1.04 13.73 -10.16
CA MET A 62 -2.28 13.46 -9.41
C MET A 62 -2.12 13.73 -7.91
N TYR A 63 -1.04 13.25 -7.31
CA TYR A 63 -0.71 13.48 -5.91
C TYR A 63 -0.59 14.97 -5.59
N ASN A 64 0.21 15.71 -6.35
CA ASN A 64 0.40 17.16 -6.16
C ASN A 64 -0.92 17.92 -6.36
N LYS A 65 -1.70 17.57 -7.39
CA LYS A 65 -3.01 18.16 -7.66
C LYS A 65 -3.97 17.93 -6.51
N PHE A 66 -4.02 16.72 -5.96
CA PHE A 66 -4.86 16.38 -4.82
C PHE A 66 -4.53 17.24 -3.59
N VAL A 67 -3.22 17.44 -3.28
CA VAL A 67 -2.81 18.33 -2.17
C VAL A 67 -3.28 19.77 -2.40
N VAL A 68 -3.09 20.29 -3.61
CA VAL A 68 -3.54 21.65 -3.95
C VAL A 68 -5.06 21.78 -3.81
N ASP A 69 -5.82 20.81 -4.31
CA ASP A 69 -7.27 20.87 -4.28
C ASP A 69 -7.81 20.67 -2.83
N SER A 70 -7.17 19.84 -2.01
CA SER A 70 -7.48 19.72 -0.56
C SER A 70 -7.26 21.03 0.18
N ASN A 71 -6.15 21.74 -0.10
CA ASN A 71 -5.88 23.06 0.49
C ASN A 71 -6.95 24.10 0.13
N LYS A 72 -7.42 24.11 -1.13
CA LYS A 72 -8.47 25.05 -1.59
C LYS A 72 -9.79 24.89 -0.83
N ILE A 73 -10.11 23.67 -0.41
CA ILE A 73 -11.32 23.38 0.36
C ILE A 73 -11.07 23.42 1.88
N GLY A 74 -9.86 23.81 2.31
CA GLY A 74 -9.49 23.97 3.71
C GLY A 74 -9.28 22.68 4.50
N CYS A 75 -9.04 21.55 3.79
CA CYS A 75 -8.78 20.26 4.43
C CYS A 75 -7.28 20.06 4.66
N GLN A 76 -6.89 19.77 5.89
CA GLN A 76 -5.50 19.46 6.24
C GLN A 76 -5.14 18.03 5.84
N LEU A 77 -3.88 17.77 5.53
CA LEU A 77 -3.40 16.45 5.12
C LEU A 77 -2.25 15.96 6.01
N VAL A 78 -2.31 14.69 6.43
CA VAL A 78 -1.19 13.96 7.03
C VAL A 78 -0.89 12.77 6.10
N LEU A 79 0.25 12.84 5.42
CA LEU A 79 0.65 11.90 4.36
C LEU A 79 1.87 11.10 4.82
N LEU A 80 1.71 9.79 4.96
CA LEU A 80 2.75 8.91 5.49
C LEU A 80 3.40 8.09 4.38
N GLY A 81 4.70 7.85 4.47
CA GLY A 81 5.38 6.90 3.59
C GLY A 81 5.05 5.46 3.99
N GLY A 82 4.69 4.63 3.01
CA GLY A 82 4.54 3.20 3.14
C GLY A 82 5.80 2.43 2.71
N ASN A 83 5.67 1.11 2.53
CA ASN A 83 6.80 0.28 2.10
C ASN A 83 7.07 0.39 0.59
N HIS A 84 6.07 0.73 -0.22
CA HIS A 84 6.20 0.99 -1.65
C HIS A 84 6.79 2.37 -1.94
N ASP A 85 6.59 3.34 -1.04
CA ASP A 85 6.98 4.73 -1.24
C ASP A 85 8.50 4.94 -1.14
N SER A 86 9.02 5.74 -2.07
CA SER A 86 10.39 6.26 -1.99
C SER A 86 10.45 7.46 -1.05
N VAL A 87 11.33 7.36 -0.05
CA VAL A 87 11.59 8.47 0.88
C VAL A 87 12.07 9.72 0.12
N SER A 88 12.92 9.56 -0.90
CA SER A 88 13.43 10.69 -1.68
C SER A 88 12.33 11.38 -2.48
N VAL A 89 11.45 10.62 -3.14
CA VAL A 89 10.33 11.16 -3.91
C VAL A 89 9.37 11.95 -3.01
N LEU A 90 9.00 11.41 -1.85
CA LEU A 90 8.14 12.12 -0.91
C LEU A 90 8.81 13.37 -0.30
N LYS A 91 10.13 13.33 -0.09
CA LYS A 91 10.90 14.48 0.42
C LYS A 91 11.05 15.60 -0.61
N GLU A 92 11.02 15.29 -1.90
CA GLU A 92 11.26 16.24 -2.99
C GLU A 92 10.34 17.48 -2.88
N THR A 93 9.07 17.26 -2.57
CA THR A 93 8.05 18.31 -2.46
C THR A 93 7.61 18.61 -1.02
N GLN A 94 8.13 17.92 -0.02
CA GLN A 94 7.69 17.98 1.38
C GLN A 94 7.57 19.39 1.94
N GLN A 95 8.60 20.23 1.74
CA GLN A 95 8.59 21.60 2.26
C GLN A 95 7.54 22.47 1.54
N LEU A 96 7.39 22.30 0.23
CA LEU A 96 6.38 23.02 -0.54
C LEU A 96 4.96 22.63 -0.10
N LEU A 97 4.72 21.33 0.06
CA LEU A 97 3.41 20.79 0.46
C LEU A 97 3.02 21.21 1.88
N LYS A 98 4.00 21.45 2.76
CA LYS A 98 3.72 21.99 4.10
C LYS A 98 3.08 23.37 4.05
N TYR A 99 3.49 24.25 3.11
CA TYR A 99 2.81 25.53 2.90
C TYR A 99 1.39 25.39 2.35
N MET A 100 1.08 24.21 1.80
CA MET A 100 -0.25 23.84 1.29
C MET A 100 -1.09 23.08 2.34
N GLY A 101 -0.71 23.12 3.62
CA GLY A 101 -1.45 22.44 4.68
C GLY A 101 -1.31 20.91 4.69
N ALA A 102 -0.24 20.38 4.08
CA ALA A 102 0.04 18.95 4.05
C ALA A 102 1.34 18.64 4.80
N ASP A 103 1.24 17.87 5.87
CA ASP A 103 2.36 17.31 6.61
C ASP A 103 2.73 15.94 6.01
N VAL A 104 3.89 15.87 5.35
CA VAL A 104 4.40 14.65 4.73
C VAL A 104 5.47 14.04 5.62
N ILE A 105 5.30 12.79 6.04
CA ILE A 105 6.24 12.05 6.90
C ILE A 105 6.74 10.82 6.13
N PRO A 106 7.83 10.95 5.35
CA PRO A 106 8.30 9.88 4.46
C PRO A 106 8.97 8.70 5.16
N ASN A 107 9.61 8.95 6.30
CA ASN A 107 10.33 7.96 7.10
C ASN A 107 10.38 8.38 8.57
N THR A 108 10.69 7.42 9.45
CA THR A 108 10.94 7.68 10.87
C THR A 108 12.28 8.39 11.08
N ASN A 109 12.42 9.04 12.23
CA ASN A 109 13.67 9.61 12.74
C ASN A 109 13.70 9.56 14.28
N GLU A 110 14.82 9.91 14.89
CA GLU A 110 15.01 9.92 16.35
C GLU A 110 14.47 11.21 17.00
N GLU A 111 14.13 12.24 16.23
CA GLU A 111 13.49 13.46 16.73
C GLU A 111 11.97 13.25 16.81
N TYR A 112 11.52 12.45 17.77
CA TYR A 112 10.13 11.99 17.89
C TYR A 112 9.09 13.11 17.86
N ALA A 113 9.41 14.29 18.40
CA ALA A 113 8.53 15.46 18.39
C ALA A 113 8.20 15.95 16.96
N THR A 114 9.08 15.71 15.98
CA THR A 114 8.86 16.09 14.58
C THR A 114 7.82 15.21 13.88
N GLN A 115 7.49 14.05 14.47
CA GLN A 115 6.45 13.15 14.01
C GLN A 115 5.10 13.42 14.71
N VAL A 116 5.01 14.44 15.55
CA VAL A 116 3.75 14.87 16.18
C VAL A 116 3.18 16.05 15.40
N VAL A 117 2.15 15.78 14.61
CA VAL A 117 1.44 16.77 13.77
C VAL A 117 0.26 17.34 14.54
N GLU A 118 0.11 18.65 14.50
CA GLU A 118 -1.06 19.36 15.05
C GLU A 118 -2.14 19.50 13.97
N LEU A 119 -3.33 19.00 14.23
CA LEU A 119 -4.50 19.31 13.44
C LEU A 119 -5.26 20.45 14.08
N LYS A 120 -5.55 21.47 13.27
CA LYS A 120 -6.18 22.71 13.74
C LYS A 120 -7.63 22.77 13.27
N GLY A 121 -8.48 23.21 14.16
CA GLY A 121 -9.86 23.54 13.82
C GLY A 121 -9.98 24.83 13.03
N LYS A 122 -11.21 25.19 12.68
CA LYS A 122 -11.53 26.40 11.89
C LYS A 122 -11.15 27.70 12.60
N THR A 123 -11.04 27.70 13.93
CA THR A 123 -10.60 28.83 14.77
C THR A 123 -9.08 28.97 14.82
N GLY A 124 -8.34 27.98 14.35
CA GLY A 124 -6.88 27.92 14.40
C GLY A 124 -6.33 27.23 15.65
N ASP A 125 -7.20 26.85 16.59
CA ASP A 125 -6.84 26.10 17.79
C ASP A 125 -6.51 24.65 17.45
N VAL A 126 -5.61 24.03 18.21
CA VAL A 126 -5.30 22.60 18.05
C VAL A 126 -6.47 21.77 18.58
N GLU A 127 -7.07 20.97 17.71
CA GLU A 127 -8.20 20.10 18.03
C GLU A 127 -7.85 18.61 18.06
N ALA A 128 -6.70 18.21 17.49
CA ALA A 128 -6.17 16.84 17.61
C ALA A 128 -4.64 16.83 17.42
N LEU A 129 -3.98 15.80 17.96
CA LEU A 129 -2.59 15.48 17.68
C LEU A 129 -2.50 14.15 16.93
N VAL A 130 -1.61 14.09 15.94
CA VAL A 130 -1.33 12.87 15.19
C VAL A 130 0.11 12.43 15.43
N CYS A 131 0.31 11.27 16.05
CA CYS A 131 1.56 10.53 16.03
C CYS A 131 1.72 9.97 14.62
N ALA A 132 2.33 10.73 13.72
CA ALA A 132 2.44 10.45 12.31
C ALA A 132 3.61 9.47 12.05
N ILE A 133 3.35 8.18 12.30
CA ILE A 133 4.34 7.10 12.21
C ILE A 133 4.16 6.41 10.85
N PRO A 134 5.13 6.55 9.92
CA PRO A 134 5.13 5.90 8.61
C PRO A 134 5.58 4.44 8.72
N PHE A 135 5.79 3.78 7.58
CA PHE A 135 6.46 2.49 7.54
C PHE A 135 7.85 2.55 8.18
N ILE A 136 8.06 1.75 9.22
CA ILE A 136 9.32 1.67 9.96
C ILE A 136 10.21 0.63 9.28
N ARG A 137 11.26 1.08 8.60
CA ARG A 137 12.25 0.18 8.00
C ARG A 137 13.18 -0.35 9.08
N PRO A 138 13.58 -1.65 9.05
CA PRO A 138 14.50 -2.21 10.06
C PRO A 138 15.78 -1.38 10.26
N ARG A 139 16.32 -0.81 9.19
CA ARG A 139 17.53 0.04 9.24
C ARG A 139 17.33 1.39 9.94
N ASP A 140 16.08 1.83 10.09
CA ASP A 140 15.75 3.13 10.70
C ASP A 140 15.72 3.01 12.24
N VAL A 141 15.59 1.78 12.78
CA VAL A 141 15.44 1.52 14.23
C VAL A 141 16.41 0.49 14.80
N LEU A 142 17.14 -0.23 13.95
CA LEU A 142 18.13 -1.24 14.37
C LEU A 142 19.51 -0.90 13.87
N THR A 143 20.50 -1.00 14.76
CA THR A 143 21.92 -1.03 14.39
C THR A 143 22.34 -2.46 14.07
N SER A 144 23.15 -2.62 13.01
CA SER A 144 23.64 -3.94 12.58
C SER A 144 24.58 -4.52 13.63
N GLN A 145 24.26 -5.69 14.19
CA GLN A 145 25.13 -6.42 15.13
C GLN A 145 25.49 -7.78 14.52
N ALA A 146 26.80 -8.11 14.51
CA ALA A 146 27.29 -9.40 14.05
C ALA A 146 26.96 -10.50 15.08
N GLY A 147 26.54 -11.70 14.61
CA GLY A 147 26.33 -12.87 15.46
C GLY A 147 24.92 -13.01 16.05
N VAL A 148 23.97 -12.13 15.71
CA VAL A 148 22.57 -12.23 16.16
C VAL A 148 21.81 -13.22 15.27
N THR A 149 21.09 -14.17 15.89
CA THR A 149 20.24 -15.13 15.18
C THR A 149 19.02 -14.45 14.54
N GLY A 150 18.42 -15.08 13.53
CA GLY A 150 17.20 -14.56 12.89
C GLY A 150 16.07 -14.29 13.87
N VAL A 151 15.83 -15.19 14.83
CA VAL A 151 14.79 -15.06 15.86
C VAL A 151 15.07 -13.90 16.82
N GLU A 152 16.32 -13.72 17.24
CA GLU A 152 16.69 -12.59 18.11
C GLU A 152 16.55 -11.26 17.38
N ARG A 153 16.96 -11.19 16.11
CA ARG A 153 16.81 -9.99 15.29
C ARG A 153 15.35 -9.59 15.10
N GLN A 154 14.48 -10.56 14.93
CA GLN A 154 13.04 -10.38 14.81
C GLN A 154 12.45 -9.81 16.09
N LYS A 155 12.81 -10.37 17.25
CA LYS A 155 12.39 -9.84 18.55
C LYS A 155 12.87 -8.42 18.76
N GLN A 156 14.18 -8.16 18.46
CA GLN A 156 14.74 -6.81 18.54
C GLN A 156 13.99 -5.81 17.66
N LEU A 157 13.58 -6.20 16.45
CA LEU A 157 12.80 -5.35 15.55
C LEU A 157 11.42 -5.04 16.15
N GLY A 158 10.72 -6.04 16.66
CA GLY A 158 9.41 -5.85 17.31
C GLY A 158 9.50 -4.92 18.52
N ASP A 159 10.51 -5.10 19.37
CA ASP A 159 10.76 -4.26 20.55
C ASP A 159 11.13 -2.82 20.13
N ALA A 160 11.94 -2.66 19.08
CA ALA A 160 12.33 -1.34 18.56
C ALA A 160 11.14 -0.58 17.95
N ILE A 161 10.28 -1.27 17.20
CA ILE A 161 9.05 -0.68 16.66
C ILE A 161 8.14 -0.23 17.82
N LYS A 162 7.91 -1.10 18.82
CA LYS A 162 7.13 -0.76 20.00
C LYS A 162 7.69 0.46 20.74
N GLN A 163 9.02 0.50 20.94
CA GLN A 163 9.68 1.62 21.58
C GLN A 163 9.50 2.92 20.78
N HIS A 164 9.60 2.84 19.45
CA HIS A 164 9.39 4.02 18.60
C HIS A 164 7.96 4.55 18.73
N TYR A 165 6.94 3.68 18.69
CA TYR A 165 5.55 4.06 18.91
C TYR A 165 5.36 4.75 20.25
N GLN A 166 5.92 4.18 21.32
CA GLN A 166 5.82 4.77 22.67
C GLN A 166 6.50 6.13 22.74
N SER A 167 7.70 6.27 22.16
CA SER A 167 8.45 7.53 22.21
C SER A 167 7.74 8.68 21.47
N VAL A 168 7.12 8.40 20.30
CA VAL A 168 6.33 9.40 19.57
C VAL A 168 5.05 9.76 20.35
N TYR A 169 4.40 8.76 20.95
CA TYR A 169 3.22 8.99 21.78
C TYR A 169 3.54 9.81 23.03
N ASP A 170 4.65 9.53 23.72
CA ASP A 170 5.09 10.31 24.88
C ASP A 170 5.39 11.76 24.49
N ALA A 171 5.97 12.00 23.32
CA ALA A 171 6.17 13.34 22.77
C ALA A 171 4.82 14.06 22.51
N ALA A 172 3.82 13.33 21.99
CA ALA A 172 2.47 13.87 21.79
C ALA A 172 1.78 14.20 23.13
N VAL A 173 1.92 13.34 24.14
CA VAL A 173 1.39 13.60 25.50
C VAL A 173 2.06 14.83 26.12
N ALA A 174 3.39 14.95 26.02
CA ALA A 174 4.11 16.12 26.50
C ALA A 174 3.66 17.41 25.79
N LYS A 175 3.46 17.35 24.48
CA LYS A 175 2.95 18.46 23.69
C LYS A 175 1.51 18.83 24.08
N ARG A 176 0.63 17.82 24.21
CA ARG A 176 -0.76 18.02 24.65
C ARG A 176 -0.85 18.74 25.99
N ALA A 177 0.03 18.43 26.95
CA ALA A 177 0.08 19.05 28.25
C ALA A 177 0.39 20.56 28.20
N THR A 178 0.86 21.11 27.10
CA THR A 178 1.09 22.55 26.90
C THR A 178 -0.17 23.33 26.50
N PHE A 179 -1.26 22.65 26.14
CA PHE A 179 -2.52 23.29 25.74
C PHE A 179 -3.45 23.53 26.94
N GLU A 180 -4.16 24.64 26.92
CA GLU A 180 -5.15 24.97 27.96
C GLU A 180 -6.32 23.95 28.00
N ASN A 181 -6.67 23.38 26.83
CA ASN A 181 -7.74 22.40 26.67
C ASN A 181 -7.19 20.94 26.53
N SER A 182 -6.09 20.64 27.21
CA SER A 182 -5.35 19.37 27.06
C SER A 182 -6.22 18.13 27.14
N ASP A 183 -7.24 18.09 28.03
CA ASP A 183 -8.08 16.92 28.26
C ASP A 183 -9.05 16.63 27.09
N SER A 184 -9.34 17.63 26.25
CA SER A 184 -10.25 17.51 25.10
C SER A 184 -9.54 17.24 23.77
N VAL A 185 -8.20 17.31 23.71
CA VAL A 185 -7.41 17.09 22.48
C VAL A 185 -7.07 15.60 22.35
N PRO A 186 -7.69 14.86 21.42
CA PRO A 186 -7.39 13.45 21.20
C PRO A 186 -5.99 13.28 20.59
N ILE A 187 -5.37 12.12 20.89
CA ILE A 187 -4.12 11.68 20.25
C ILE A 187 -4.45 10.51 19.33
N ILE A 188 -4.16 10.69 18.05
CA ILE A 188 -4.32 9.67 17.00
C ILE A 188 -2.93 9.12 16.70
N ALA A 189 -2.79 7.80 16.68
CA ALA A 189 -1.58 7.17 16.16
C ALA A 189 -1.82 6.63 14.73
N THR A 190 -0.74 6.54 13.97
CA THR A 190 -0.79 5.96 12.63
C THR A 190 0.21 4.82 12.53
N GLY A 191 0.13 4.03 11.46
CA GLY A 191 1.12 3.01 11.16
C GLY A 191 0.91 2.38 9.80
N HIS A 192 2.01 1.85 9.27
CA HIS A 192 1.99 1.08 8.03
C HIS A 192 2.75 -0.22 8.29
N LEU A 193 2.03 -1.26 8.73
CA LEU A 193 2.60 -2.53 9.19
C LEU A 193 1.53 -3.63 9.23
N THR A 194 1.95 -4.89 9.37
CA THR A 194 1.07 -6.04 9.61
C THR A 194 0.82 -6.22 11.11
N ALA A 195 -0.43 -6.13 11.56
CA ALA A 195 -0.83 -6.48 12.92
C ALA A 195 -1.12 -7.98 13.03
N MET A 196 -1.00 -8.54 14.25
CA MET A 196 -1.30 -9.97 14.49
C MET A 196 -2.77 -10.30 14.25
N GLY A 197 -3.02 -11.45 13.61
CA GLY A 197 -4.36 -12.00 13.41
C GLY A 197 -5.19 -11.32 12.32
N VAL A 198 -4.59 -10.48 11.47
CA VAL A 198 -5.25 -9.86 10.31
C VAL A 198 -5.27 -10.79 9.10
N LYS A 199 -6.25 -10.59 8.21
CA LYS A 199 -6.35 -11.29 6.93
C LYS A 199 -5.73 -10.43 5.83
N GLN A 200 -4.74 -10.99 5.15
CA GLN A 200 -4.10 -10.37 3.99
C GLN A 200 -4.84 -10.73 2.68
N SER A 201 -4.59 -9.98 1.62
CA SER A 201 -4.95 -10.29 0.23
C SER A 201 -3.71 -10.66 -0.57
N ASP A 202 -3.89 -11.20 -1.78
CA ASP A 202 -2.78 -11.62 -2.65
C ASP A 202 -1.88 -10.43 -3.09
N SER A 203 -2.39 -9.21 -2.99
CA SER A 203 -1.68 -7.97 -3.34
C SER A 203 -0.79 -7.41 -2.21
N VAL A 204 -0.93 -7.91 -0.96
CA VAL A 204 -0.11 -7.46 0.18
C VAL A 204 1.25 -8.13 0.15
N ARG A 205 2.32 -7.35 0.19
CA ARG A 205 3.70 -7.88 0.24
C ARG A 205 4.16 -8.09 1.68
N ASP A 206 4.95 -9.14 1.90
CA ASP A 206 5.64 -9.31 3.17
C ASP A 206 6.68 -8.20 3.38
N ILE A 207 6.52 -7.43 4.45
CA ILE A 207 7.37 -6.25 4.73
C ILE A 207 8.59 -6.54 5.60
N TYR A 208 8.58 -7.65 6.32
CA TYR A 208 9.70 -8.03 7.18
C TYR A 208 10.19 -9.45 6.84
N VAL A 209 11.46 -9.58 6.51
CA VAL A 209 12.10 -10.86 6.21
C VAL A 209 12.17 -11.71 7.47
N GLY A 210 11.53 -12.90 7.43
CA GLY A 210 11.49 -13.87 8.53
C GLY A 210 10.37 -13.58 9.52
N ASN A 211 9.17 -14.07 9.21
CA ASN A 211 7.97 -14.26 10.07
C ASN A 211 7.93 -13.48 11.39
N LEU A 212 7.92 -12.15 11.34
CA LEU A 212 7.25 -11.41 12.40
C LEU A 212 5.77 -11.75 12.21
N ASP A 213 5.19 -12.60 13.08
CA ASP A 213 3.78 -13.02 13.00
C ASP A 213 2.78 -11.84 13.12
N GLY A 214 3.28 -10.62 12.94
CA GLY A 214 2.58 -9.36 13.05
C GLY A 214 2.87 -8.61 14.36
N PHE A 215 2.52 -7.33 14.38
CA PHE A 215 2.66 -6.45 15.53
C PHE A 215 1.45 -6.64 16.47
N ALA A 216 1.71 -6.96 17.75
CA ALA A 216 0.65 -7.22 18.71
C ALA A 216 -0.18 -5.96 19.00
N ALA A 217 -1.50 -6.08 19.06
CA ALA A 217 -2.40 -4.97 19.36
C ALA A 217 -2.11 -4.28 20.70
N ASP A 218 -1.61 -5.01 21.70
CA ASP A 218 -1.21 -4.51 23.02
C ASP A 218 0.15 -3.76 23.00
N SER A 219 0.85 -3.80 21.88
CA SER A 219 2.11 -3.08 21.69
C SER A 219 1.91 -1.66 21.16
N PHE A 220 0.71 -1.32 20.69
CA PHE A 220 0.37 0.05 20.35
C PHE A 220 0.19 0.90 21.63
N PRO A 221 0.50 2.22 21.57
CA PRO A 221 0.24 3.13 22.67
C PRO A 221 -1.27 3.31 22.90
N ASN A 222 -1.63 3.88 24.05
CA ASN A 222 -3.03 4.15 24.39
C ASN A 222 -3.56 5.42 23.69
N ALA A 223 -3.56 5.38 22.35
CA ALA A 223 -4.10 6.45 21.51
C ALA A 223 -5.63 6.36 21.40
N ASP A 224 -6.28 7.48 21.14
CA ASP A 224 -7.74 7.55 20.98
C ASP A 224 -8.21 6.88 19.70
N TYR A 225 -7.38 6.87 18.65
CA TYR A 225 -7.60 6.14 17.38
C TYR A 225 -6.26 5.73 16.78
N ILE A 226 -6.22 4.57 16.12
CA ILE A 226 -5.02 4.07 15.45
C ILE A 226 -5.37 3.77 14.00
N ALA A 227 -4.86 4.62 13.10
CA ALA A 227 -5.07 4.56 11.66
C ALA A 227 -3.96 3.73 11.00
N LEU A 228 -4.30 2.53 10.52
CA LEU A 228 -3.34 1.59 9.93
C LEU A 228 -3.51 1.48 8.40
N GLY A 229 -2.39 1.38 7.69
CA GLY A 229 -2.27 0.98 6.29
C GLY A 229 -1.48 -0.31 6.13
N HIS A 230 -1.21 -0.71 4.87
CA HIS A 230 -0.55 -1.93 4.43
C HIS A 230 -1.49 -3.10 4.14
N ILE A 231 -2.57 -3.25 4.88
CA ILE A 231 -3.53 -4.35 4.67
C ILE A 231 -4.71 -3.83 3.85
N HIS A 232 -4.86 -4.35 2.63
CA HIS A 232 -5.81 -3.84 1.64
C HIS A 232 -7.28 -4.21 1.93
N ARG A 233 -7.53 -5.10 2.89
CA ARG A 233 -8.88 -5.46 3.35
C ARG A 233 -9.26 -4.66 4.58
N PRO A 234 -10.40 -3.94 4.58
CA PRO A 234 -10.90 -3.23 5.75
C PRO A 234 -11.14 -4.20 6.91
N GLN A 235 -10.55 -3.93 8.06
CA GLN A 235 -10.74 -4.77 9.24
C GLN A 235 -10.35 -4.09 10.55
N VAL A 236 -10.93 -4.60 11.63
CA VAL A 236 -10.63 -4.21 13.02
C VAL A 236 -9.56 -5.14 13.58
N VAL A 237 -8.57 -4.60 14.27
CA VAL A 237 -7.50 -5.38 14.90
C VAL A 237 -7.89 -5.80 16.31
N ALA A 238 -7.73 -7.09 16.61
CA ALA A 238 -7.97 -7.66 17.94
C ALA A 238 -9.32 -7.28 18.59
N LYS A 239 -10.36 -7.08 17.77
CA LYS A 239 -11.72 -6.62 18.19
C LYS A 239 -11.73 -5.25 18.86
N ARG A 240 -10.70 -4.42 18.66
CA ARG A 240 -10.61 -3.05 19.17
C ARG A 240 -11.05 -2.09 18.08
N GLU A 241 -12.27 -1.58 18.18
CA GLU A 241 -12.89 -0.72 17.16
C GLU A 241 -12.05 0.50 16.75
N TYR A 242 -11.19 0.97 17.65
CA TYR A 242 -10.30 2.11 17.44
C TYR A 242 -8.96 1.78 16.79
N ILE A 243 -8.65 0.49 16.55
CA ILE A 243 -7.46 0.04 15.81
C ILE A 243 -7.94 -0.55 14.49
N ARG A 244 -7.75 0.18 13.39
CA ARG A 244 -8.37 -0.17 12.11
C ARG A 244 -7.43 -0.07 10.93
N TYR A 245 -7.60 -1.02 10.02
CA TYR A 245 -7.27 -0.87 8.62
C TYR A 245 -8.50 -0.37 7.86
N CYS A 246 -8.37 0.75 7.15
CA CYS A 246 -9.42 1.19 6.21
C CYS A 246 -9.43 0.33 4.94
N GLY A 247 -8.30 -0.28 4.61
CA GLY A 247 -8.04 -1.00 3.37
C GLY A 247 -7.70 -0.07 2.20
N SER A 248 -7.29 -0.66 1.07
CA SER A 248 -7.12 0.09 -0.17
C SER A 248 -8.48 0.59 -0.68
N PRO A 249 -8.54 1.79 -1.29
CA PRO A 249 -9.81 2.37 -1.75
C PRO A 249 -10.37 1.69 -3.01
N ILE A 250 -9.51 1.02 -3.77
CA ILE A 250 -9.87 0.24 -4.95
C ILE A 250 -9.31 -1.17 -4.81
N PRO A 251 -9.89 -2.20 -5.46
CA PRO A 251 -9.33 -3.55 -5.42
C PRO A 251 -7.95 -3.59 -6.10
N LEU A 252 -6.93 -4.05 -5.41
CA LEU A 252 -5.56 -4.18 -5.93
C LEU A 252 -5.27 -5.60 -6.46
N SER A 253 -6.18 -6.55 -6.18
CA SER A 253 -6.17 -7.92 -6.72
C SER A 253 -7.60 -8.44 -6.87
N PHE A 254 -7.80 -9.50 -7.66
CA PHE A 254 -9.13 -10.09 -7.85
C PHE A 254 -9.70 -10.74 -6.59
N ASP A 255 -8.88 -11.20 -5.66
CA ASP A 255 -9.35 -11.80 -4.40
C ASP A 255 -9.98 -10.78 -3.43
N GLU A 256 -9.78 -9.48 -3.68
CA GLU A 256 -10.37 -8.39 -2.90
C GLU A 256 -11.81 -8.03 -3.30
N LEU A 257 -12.31 -8.57 -4.41
CA LEU A 257 -13.68 -8.27 -4.94
C LEU A 257 -14.81 -8.57 -3.97
N LYS A 258 -14.59 -9.49 -3.03
CA LYS A 258 -15.59 -9.87 -2.01
C LYS A 258 -15.67 -8.89 -0.84
N SER A 259 -14.76 -7.92 -0.78
CA SER A 259 -14.66 -6.93 0.29
C SER A 259 -15.14 -5.57 -0.20
N GLN A 260 -16.14 -4.99 0.47
CA GLN A 260 -16.54 -3.61 0.20
C GLN A 260 -15.37 -2.67 0.49
N LYS A 261 -14.96 -1.91 -0.52
CA LYS A 261 -13.94 -0.87 -0.35
C LYS A 261 -14.53 0.34 0.37
N GLN A 262 -13.75 0.92 1.29
CA GLN A 262 -14.23 1.98 2.16
C GLN A 262 -13.09 2.90 2.61
N VAL A 263 -13.46 4.06 3.13
CA VAL A 263 -12.63 4.92 3.98
C VAL A 263 -13.30 5.03 5.34
N CYS A 264 -12.53 5.34 6.39
CA CYS A 264 -13.08 5.52 7.73
C CYS A 264 -13.20 7.03 8.05
N VAL A 265 -14.32 7.43 8.65
CA VAL A 265 -14.50 8.77 9.22
C VAL A 265 -14.54 8.63 10.74
N VAL A 266 -13.67 9.39 11.39
CA VAL A 266 -13.56 9.43 12.85
C VAL A 266 -13.90 10.84 13.31
N GLU A 267 -14.92 10.95 14.14
CA GLU A 267 -15.38 12.22 14.71
C GLU A 267 -15.13 12.24 16.21
N PHE A 268 -14.49 13.30 16.67
CA PHE A 268 -14.27 13.58 18.08
C PHE A 268 -15.11 14.78 18.50
N VAL A 269 -16.01 14.57 19.45
CA VAL A 269 -16.89 15.59 20.03
C VAL A 269 -16.88 15.42 21.55
N GLU A 270 -16.47 16.46 22.29
CA GLU A 270 -16.48 16.46 23.76
C GLU A 270 -15.78 15.24 24.39
N GLY A 271 -14.69 14.78 23.78
CA GLY A 271 -13.93 13.60 24.23
C GLY A 271 -14.50 12.24 23.80
N GLU A 272 -15.70 12.21 23.21
CA GLU A 272 -16.30 11.00 22.66
C GLU A 272 -15.84 10.78 21.22
N ARG A 273 -15.62 9.52 20.86
CA ARG A 273 -15.20 9.10 19.52
C ARG A 273 -16.31 8.34 18.83
N THR A 274 -16.68 8.77 17.62
CA THR A 274 -17.56 8.03 16.71
C THR A 274 -16.81 7.62 15.46
N ILE A 275 -16.95 6.36 15.05
CA ILE A 275 -16.29 5.82 13.86
C ILE A 275 -17.36 5.34 12.90
N SER A 276 -17.35 5.88 11.68
CA SER A 276 -18.21 5.46 10.58
C SER A 276 -17.38 5.10 9.34
N GLN A 277 -18.01 4.42 8.37
CA GLN A 277 -17.37 4.03 7.13
C GLN A 277 -18.14 4.63 5.96
N LEU A 278 -17.41 5.18 4.97
CA LEU A 278 -17.96 5.59 3.69
C LEU A 278 -17.54 4.56 2.64
N ALA A 279 -18.52 3.95 1.99
CA ALA A 279 -18.27 3.00 0.92
C ALA A 279 -17.70 3.73 -0.31
N VAL A 280 -16.55 3.24 -0.81
CA VAL A 280 -15.97 3.76 -2.06
C VAL A 280 -16.74 3.16 -3.23
N PRO A 281 -17.20 3.97 -4.20
CA PRO A 281 -17.84 3.48 -5.42
C PRO A 281 -16.92 2.62 -6.27
N THR A 282 -17.48 1.70 -7.03
CA THR A 282 -16.71 0.94 -8.03
C THR A 282 -16.46 1.82 -9.25
N PHE A 283 -15.21 2.23 -9.45
CA PHE A 283 -14.84 3.07 -10.59
C PHE A 283 -14.47 2.24 -11.83
N GLN A 284 -13.94 1.04 -11.65
CA GLN A 284 -13.65 0.05 -12.67
C GLN A 284 -14.29 -1.28 -12.29
N PRO A 285 -15.26 -1.79 -13.07
CA PRO A 285 -15.84 -3.10 -12.81
C PRO A 285 -14.83 -4.23 -13.01
N LEU A 286 -14.71 -5.08 -12.01
CA LEU A 286 -13.90 -6.29 -12.02
C LEU A 286 -14.78 -7.49 -11.71
N ALA A 287 -14.51 -8.65 -12.33
CA ALA A 287 -15.22 -9.88 -12.00
C ALA A 287 -14.31 -11.11 -12.11
N GLU A 288 -14.64 -12.14 -11.34
CA GLU A 288 -13.98 -13.44 -11.37
C GLU A 288 -14.98 -14.50 -11.83
N ILE A 289 -14.62 -15.24 -12.87
CA ILE A 289 -15.40 -16.34 -13.45
C ILE A 289 -14.63 -17.64 -13.26
N LYS A 290 -15.30 -18.66 -12.73
CA LYS A 290 -14.71 -20.00 -12.49
C LYS A 290 -15.64 -21.09 -12.95
N GLY A 291 -15.07 -22.14 -13.55
CA GLY A 291 -15.83 -23.33 -13.92
C GLY A 291 -15.23 -24.09 -15.10
N ASP A 292 -15.99 -25.05 -15.61
CA ASP A 292 -15.73 -25.64 -16.92
C ASP A 292 -16.14 -24.67 -18.06
N LEU A 293 -15.88 -25.04 -19.32
CA LEU A 293 -16.17 -24.17 -20.45
C LEU A 293 -17.66 -23.78 -20.57
N ASN A 294 -18.59 -24.71 -20.26
CA ASN A 294 -20.01 -24.45 -20.35
C ASN A 294 -20.49 -23.51 -19.21
N GLU A 295 -19.95 -23.71 -18.03
CA GLU A 295 -20.20 -22.84 -16.87
C GLU A 295 -19.67 -21.43 -17.12
N ILE A 296 -18.48 -21.30 -17.73
CA ILE A 296 -17.88 -20.02 -18.10
C ILE A 296 -18.75 -19.31 -19.15
N GLU A 297 -19.17 -20.01 -20.21
CA GLU A 297 -20.06 -19.45 -21.23
C GLU A 297 -21.38 -18.97 -20.62
N SER A 298 -21.99 -19.79 -19.74
CA SER A 298 -23.17 -19.41 -19.01
C SER A 298 -23.01 -18.15 -18.17
N GLN A 299 -21.86 -18.01 -17.47
CA GLN A 299 -21.56 -16.82 -16.67
C GLN A 299 -21.27 -15.61 -17.55
N LEU A 300 -20.68 -15.77 -18.74
CA LEU A 300 -20.42 -14.68 -19.68
C LEU A 300 -21.73 -14.10 -20.27
N ASN A 301 -22.82 -14.87 -20.34
CA ASN A 301 -24.10 -14.41 -20.85
C ASN A 301 -24.66 -13.19 -20.09
N GLN A 302 -24.30 -12.99 -18.82
CA GLN A 302 -24.71 -11.80 -18.05
C GLN A 302 -24.13 -10.48 -18.60
N TYR A 303 -23.10 -10.53 -19.44
CA TYR A 303 -22.46 -9.39 -20.07
C TYR A 303 -22.98 -9.08 -21.47
N ILE A 304 -23.93 -9.89 -21.99
CA ILE A 304 -24.59 -9.64 -23.28
C ILE A 304 -25.49 -8.43 -23.14
N GLY A 305 -25.34 -7.46 -24.04
CA GLY A 305 -26.20 -6.26 -24.07
C GLY A 305 -25.89 -5.22 -23.00
N LEU A 306 -24.75 -5.32 -22.32
CA LEU A 306 -24.23 -4.19 -21.55
C LEU A 306 -23.96 -3.02 -22.50
N GLU A 307 -24.54 -1.86 -22.18
CA GLU A 307 -24.38 -0.64 -22.97
C GLU A 307 -22.90 -0.32 -23.17
N GLU A 308 -22.57 0.41 -24.23
CA GLU A 308 -21.23 0.95 -24.49
C GLU A 308 -20.83 1.86 -23.33
N GLY A 309 -20.09 1.30 -22.39
CA GLY A 309 -19.56 1.96 -21.20
C GLY A 309 -18.18 1.42 -20.89
N GLN A 310 -17.80 1.50 -19.63
CA GLN A 310 -16.54 0.96 -19.16
C GLN A 310 -16.57 -0.58 -19.21
N SER A 311 -15.61 -1.20 -19.90
CA SER A 311 -15.52 -2.67 -20.01
C SER A 311 -15.29 -3.31 -18.64
N VAL A 312 -15.84 -4.51 -18.43
CA VAL A 312 -15.59 -5.30 -17.21
C VAL A 312 -14.28 -6.06 -17.36
N TRP A 313 -13.35 -5.89 -16.42
CA TRP A 313 -12.10 -6.66 -16.40
C TRP A 313 -12.31 -8.01 -15.73
N LEU A 314 -11.96 -9.09 -16.43
CA LEU A 314 -12.22 -10.46 -16.01
C LEU A 314 -10.95 -11.21 -15.61
N SER A 315 -11.04 -11.96 -14.51
CA SER A 315 -10.19 -13.11 -14.22
C SER A 315 -10.98 -14.38 -14.50
N ILE A 316 -10.48 -15.25 -15.37
CA ILE A 316 -11.13 -16.52 -15.70
C ILE A 316 -10.28 -17.68 -15.21
N GLU A 317 -10.86 -18.55 -14.37
CA GLU A 317 -10.24 -19.77 -13.87
C GLU A 317 -10.97 -20.98 -14.43
N VAL A 318 -10.31 -21.70 -15.35
CA VAL A 318 -10.87 -22.87 -16.03
C VAL A 318 -10.54 -24.14 -15.25
N GLN A 319 -11.56 -24.94 -14.90
CA GLN A 319 -11.36 -26.25 -14.29
C GLN A 319 -10.76 -27.20 -15.31
N ALA A 320 -9.61 -27.81 -14.95
CA ALA A 320 -8.85 -28.65 -15.87
C ALA A 320 -9.43 -30.08 -15.89
N GLN A 321 -10.28 -30.39 -16.85
CA GLN A 321 -10.52 -31.78 -17.26
C GLN A 321 -9.98 -32.07 -18.65
N ASP A 322 -9.65 -31.06 -19.46
CA ASP A 322 -9.16 -31.24 -20.83
C ASP A 322 -7.83 -30.51 -21.06
N TYR A 323 -6.90 -31.21 -21.77
CA TYR A 323 -5.70 -30.61 -22.36
C TYR A 323 -6.11 -29.70 -23.53
N LEU A 324 -6.58 -28.49 -23.22
CA LEU A 324 -6.93 -27.52 -24.25
C LEU A 324 -5.68 -26.76 -24.67
N SER A 325 -5.11 -27.15 -25.81
CA SER A 325 -4.03 -26.39 -26.45
C SER A 325 -4.50 -25.03 -26.99
N ASP A 326 -5.81 -24.84 -27.11
CA ASP A 326 -6.50 -23.70 -27.73
C ASP A 326 -7.33 -22.86 -26.76
N LEU A 327 -7.05 -22.97 -25.45
CA LEU A 327 -7.84 -22.28 -24.39
C LEU A 327 -7.96 -20.77 -24.62
N GLN A 328 -6.87 -20.11 -25.03
CA GLN A 328 -6.89 -18.66 -25.29
C GLN A 328 -7.79 -18.31 -26.47
N GLU A 329 -7.76 -19.11 -27.53
CA GLU A 329 -8.59 -18.89 -28.73
C GLU A 329 -10.09 -19.08 -28.38
N ARG A 330 -10.43 -20.12 -27.63
CA ARG A 330 -11.80 -20.34 -27.13
C ARG A 330 -12.29 -19.22 -26.27
N MET A 331 -11.50 -18.76 -25.30
CA MET A 331 -11.89 -17.62 -24.46
C MET A 331 -12.08 -16.35 -25.27
N ARG A 332 -11.24 -16.12 -26.28
CA ARG A 332 -11.40 -14.99 -27.18
C ARG A 332 -12.71 -15.09 -27.97
N ALA A 333 -13.05 -16.26 -28.50
CA ALA A 333 -14.31 -16.47 -29.21
C ALA A 333 -15.54 -16.27 -28.30
N LEU A 334 -15.48 -16.76 -27.06
CA LEU A 334 -16.57 -16.60 -26.06
C LEU A 334 -16.77 -15.17 -25.60
N THR A 335 -15.75 -14.34 -25.67
CA THR A 335 -15.78 -12.92 -25.23
C THR A 335 -15.95 -11.95 -26.40
N GLU A 336 -15.95 -12.47 -27.65
CA GLU A 336 -16.12 -11.64 -28.85
C GLU A 336 -17.50 -10.96 -28.85
N GLY A 337 -17.53 -9.64 -29.00
CA GLY A 337 -18.78 -8.84 -28.98
C GLY A 337 -19.32 -8.53 -27.59
N LEU A 338 -18.70 -8.99 -26.51
CA LEU A 338 -19.03 -8.61 -25.13
C LEU A 338 -18.21 -7.40 -24.69
N ASN A 339 -18.79 -6.54 -23.86
CA ASN A 339 -18.08 -5.41 -23.26
C ASN A 339 -17.24 -5.87 -22.04
N VAL A 340 -16.31 -6.79 -22.27
CA VAL A 340 -15.42 -7.37 -21.27
C VAL A 340 -13.97 -7.46 -21.79
N GLU A 341 -13.01 -7.45 -20.86
CA GLU A 341 -11.60 -7.69 -21.16
C GLU A 341 -11.05 -8.76 -20.22
N VAL A 342 -10.54 -9.86 -20.79
CA VAL A 342 -9.91 -10.93 -19.99
C VAL A 342 -8.47 -10.53 -19.66
N LEU A 343 -8.22 -10.16 -18.42
CA LEU A 343 -6.89 -9.76 -17.93
C LEU A 343 -6.09 -10.95 -17.40
N GLN A 344 -6.77 -11.93 -16.83
CA GLN A 344 -6.15 -13.14 -16.31
C GLN A 344 -6.89 -14.37 -16.78
N LEU A 345 -6.16 -15.32 -17.34
CA LEU A 345 -6.66 -16.64 -17.71
C LEU A 345 -5.76 -17.69 -17.07
N ARG A 346 -6.31 -18.44 -16.13
CA ARG A 346 -5.58 -19.49 -15.41
C ARG A 346 -6.34 -20.80 -15.41
N ARG A 347 -5.62 -21.91 -15.25
CA ARG A 347 -6.20 -23.23 -15.04
C ARG A 347 -6.26 -23.51 -13.54
N ALA A 348 -7.39 -24.04 -13.07
CA ALA A 348 -7.48 -24.54 -11.72
C ALA A 348 -6.45 -25.66 -11.52
N ARG A 349 -5.60 -25.52 -10.51
CA ARG A 349 -4.70 -26.62 -10.12
C ARG A 349 -5.55 -27.70 -9.44
N GLU A 350 -5.50 -28.95 -9.95
CA GLU A 350 -6.02 -30.08 -9.19
C GLU A 350 -5.37 -30.07 -7.80
N ARG A 351 -6.19 -30.05 -6.75
CA ARG A 351 -5.71 -30.28 -5.40
C ARG A 351 -5.14 -31.71 -5.31
N ARG A 352 -3.90 -31.91 -5.69
CA ARG A 352 -3.12 -33.01 -5.18
C ARG A 352 -2.95 -32.73 -3.69
N ASN A 353 -3.63 -33.54 -2.88
CA ASN A 353 -3.38 -33.65 -1.45
C ASN A 353 -1.92 -34.06 -1.23
N GLN A 354 -1.05 -33.08 -1.02
CA GLN A 354 0.23 -33.24 -0.33
C GLN A 354 0.71 -31.82 0.00
N GLY A 355 0.95 -31.60 1.31
CA GLY A 355 1.44 -30.34 1.81
C GLY A 355 2.77 -29.94 1.21
N LEU A 356 2.71 -28.92 0.39
CA LEU A 356 3.82 -28.08 -0.04
C LEU A 356 3.25 -26.68 -0.18
N GLU A 357 3.94 -25.76 0.43
CA GLU A 357 3.63 -24.35 0.59
C GLU A 357 3.21 -23.67 -0.71
N GLN A 358 2.22 -22.79 -0.62
CA GLN A 358 1.77 -21.92 -1.68
C GLN A 358 2.91 -20.98 -2.09
N GLU A 359 3.58 -21.29 -3.19
CA GLU A 359 4.30 -20.25 -3.92
C GLU A 359 3.27 -19.39 -4.66
N SER A 360 3.15 -18.14 -4.26
CA SER A 360 2.39 -17.11 -4.96
C SER A 360 2.87 -17.02 -6.41
N ALA A 361 1.93 -17.04 -7.36
CA ALA A 361 2.23 -16.80 -8.78
C ALA A 361 2.54 -15.31 -8.99
N GLU A 362 3.77 -14.91 -8.69
CA GLU A 362 4.30 -13.60 -9.05
C GLU A 362 4.53 -13.53 -10.55
N THR A 363 4.06 -12.47 -11.19
CA THR A 363 4.38 -12.23 -12.60
C THR A 363 5.81 -11.70 -12.73
N LEU A 364 6.52 -12.06 -13.82
CA LEU A 364 7.90 -11.63 -14.09
C LEU A 364 8.10 -10.10 -14.04
N SER A 365 7.03 -9.31 -14.22
CA SER A 365 7.03 -7.86 -14.14
C SER A 365 7.02 -7.30 -12.70
N GLU A 366 6.77 -8.13 -11.70
CA GLU A 366 6.74 -7.75 -10.27
C GLU A 366 8.02 -8.16 -9.54
N LEU A 367 8.87 -8.95 -10.16
CA LEU A 367 10.13 -9.43 -9.60
C LEU A 367 11.27 -8.45 -9.89
N THR A 368 12.05 -8.14 -8.86
CA THR A 368 13.32 -7.48 -9.09
C THR A 368 14.29 -8.46 -9.80
N PRO A 369 15.29 -7.98 -10.53
CA PRO A 369 16.30 -8.86 -11.10
C PRO A 369 16.95 -9.78 -10.07
N MET A 370 17.06 -9.36 -8.81
CA MET A 370 17.59 -10.18 -7.71
C MET A 370 16.61 -11.31 -7.33
N ASP A 371 15.32 -11.04 -7.28
CA ASP A 371 14.30 -12.06 -7.00
C ASP A 371 14.27 -13.14 -8.08
N VAL A 372 14.40 -12.73 -9.35
CA VAL A 372 14.50 -13.67 -10.50
C VAL A 372 15.76 -14.54 -10.38
N PHE A 373 16.88 -13.94 -10.01
CA PHE A 373 18.15 -14.66 -9.81
C PHE A 373 18.05 -15.67 -8.66
N GLU A 374 17.50 -15.27 -7.51
CA GLU A 374 17.34 -16.14 -6.33
C GLU A 374 16.37 -17.30 -6.63
N LYS A 375 15.23 -17.03 -7.28
CA LYS A 375 14.29 -18.07 -7.72
C LYS A 375 14.91 -19.03 -8.72
N ARG A 376 15.73 -18.55 -9.65
CA ARG A 376 16.41 -19.41 -10.62
C ARG A 376 17.41 -20.32 -9.95
N ILE A 377 18.16 -19.83 -8.98
CA ILE A 377 19.11 -20.61 -8.19
C ILE A 377 18.42 -21.63 -7.31
N ALA A 378 17.27 -21.31 -6.71
CA ALA A 378 16.51 -22.24 -5.87
C ALA A 378 16.00 -23.48 -6.62
N LEU A 379 15.97 -23.43 -7.96
CA LEU A 379 15.61 -24.56 -8.81
C LEU A 379 16.78 -25.52 -9.09
N GLU A 380 18.00 -25.19 -8.66
CA GLU A 380 19.20 -26.00 -8.87
C GLU A 380 19.68 -26.56 -7.53
N GLU A 381 20.05 -27.84 -7.50
CA GLU A 381 20.62 -28.49 -6.32
C GLU A 381 22.15 -28.33 -6.35
N PHE A 382 22.73 -27.76 -5.27
CA PHE A 382 24.17 -27.60 -5.07
C PHE A 382 24.59 -28.50 -3.91
N GLU A 383 25.03 -29.72 -4.23
CA GLU A 383 25.35 -30.74 -3.21
C GLU A 383 26.79 -30.66 -2.74
N THR A 384 27.73 -30.34 -3.62
CA THR A 384 29.16 -30.36 -3.28
C THR A 384 29.68 -29.00 -2.80
N ASP A 385 30.74 -29.03 -1.98
CA ASP A 385 31.39 -27.81 -1.46
C ASP A 385 31.93 -26.91 -2.60
N SER A 386 32.35 -27.52 -3.73
CA SER A 386 32.78 -26.80 -4.93
C SER A 386 31.61 -26.04 -5.59
N GLU A 387 30.42 -26.63 -5.63
CA GLU A 387 29.21 -26.02 -6.19
C GLU A 387 28.69 -24.90 -5.30
N LYS A 388 28.71 -25.10 -3.99
CA LYS A 388 28.36 -24.04 -3.01
C LYS A 388 29.30 -22.84 -3.11
N ALA A 389 30.58 -23.05 -3.24
CA ALA A 389 31.58 -21.98 -3.47
C ALA A 389 31.39 -21.30 -4.84
N ARG A 390 30.89 -22.03 -5.87
CA ARG A 390 30.54 -21.45 -7.15
C ARG A 390 29.31 -20.57 -7.04
N LEU A 391 28.28 -21.02 -6.33
CA LEU A 391 27.05 -20.28 -6.07
C LEU A 391 27.35 -18.95 -5.36
N GLU A 392 28.19 -18.98 -4.34
CA GLU A 392 28.58 -17.76 -3.61
C GLU A 392 29.26 -16.74 -4.53
N ARG A 393 30.20 -17.19 -5.37
CA ARG A 393 30.85 -16.32 -6.38
C ARG A 393 29.86 -15.75 -7.40
N MET A 394 28.90 -16.56 -7.85
CA MET A 394 27.86 -16.10 -8.79
C MET A 394 26.97 -15.04 -8.16
N THR A 395 26.56 -15.21 -6.90
CA THR A 395 25.73 -14.25 -6.16
C THR A 395 26.47 -12.92 -5.95
N ILE A 396 27.74 -12.97 -5.57
CA ILE A 396 28.57 -11.76 -5.41
C ILE A 396 28.69 -11.02 -6.75
N LYS A 397 28.98 -11.75 -7.82
CA LYS A 397 29.15 -11.15 -9.14
C LYS A 397 27.86 -10.57 -9.71
N PHE A 398 26.73 -11.22 -9.45
CA PHE A 398 25.42 -10.71 -9.85
C PHE A 398 25.08 -9.39 -9.13
N LYS A 399 25.34 -9.31 -7.83
CA LYS A 399 25.17 -8.07 -7.05
C LYS A 399 26.04 -6.93 -7.57
N GLN A 400 27.31 -7.21 -7.92
CA GLN A 400 28.21 -6.20 -8.51
C GLN A 400 27.66 -5.67 -9.84
N VAL A 401 27.19 -6.55 -10.73
CA VAL A 401 26.60 -6.13 -12.01
C VAL A 401 25.34 -5.30 -11.80
N MET A 402 24.52 -5.66 -10.82
CA MET A 402 23.32 -4.88 -10.48
C MET A 402 23.66 -3.48 -9.99
N GLU A 403 24.70 -3.34 -9.17
CA GLU A 403 25.20 -2.05 -8.71
C GLU A 403 25.74 -1.22 -9.89
N GLU A 404 26.54 -1.83 -10.78
CA GLU A 404 27.11 -1.15 -11.96
C GLU A 404 25.99 -0.65 -12.92
N VAL A 405 24.94 -1.46 -13.14
CA VAL A 405 23.80 -1.07 -13.99
C VAL A 405 23.01 0.06 -13.34
N SER A 406 22.79 0.02 -12.03
CA SER A 406 22.10 1.09 -11.30
C SER A 406 22.88 2.41 -11.34
N TYR A 407 24.19 2.38 -11.17
CA TYR A 407 25.05 3.56 -11.30
C TYR A 407 25.19 4.04 -12.74
N GLY A 408 25.16 3.14 -13.73
CA GLY A 408 25.23 3.49 -15.15
C GLY A 408 23.95 4.15 -15.68
N ALA A 409 22.79 3.81 -15.12
CA ALA A 409 21.53 4.45 -15.47
C ALA A 409 21.44 5.90 -14.95
N ASP A 410 21.90 6.16 -13.74
CA ASP A 410 21.98 7.52 -13.17
C ASP A 410 22.97 8.42 -13.92
N SER A 411 24.01 7.84 -14.54
CA SER A 411 25.03 8.60 -15.28
C SER A 411 24.60 8.96 -16.70
N GLN A 412 23.60 8.34 -17.28
CA GLN A 412 23.09 8.64 -18.63
C GLN A 412 22.04 9.75 -18.63
N GLU A 413 21.32 9.98 -17.52
CA GLU A 413 20.40 11.13 -17.42
C GLU A 413 21.09 12.48 -17.27
N GLU A 414 22.37 12.55 -16.87
CA GLU A 414 23.14 13.80 -16.78
C GLU A 414 23.74 14.28 -18.12
N ILE A 415 23.68 13.51 -19.20
CA ILE A 415 24.34 13.83 -20.49
C ILE A 415 23.42 14.44 -21.54
N GLU A 416 22.09 14.43 -21.38
CA GLU A 416 21.13 15.05 -22.32
C GLU A 416 20.50 16.35 -21.83
N ALA A 417 21.30 17.30 -21.37
CA ALA A 417 20.88 18.72 -21.33
C ALA A 417 21.29 19.41 -22.63
N PRO A 418 20.38 19.95 -23.45
CA PRO A 418 20.74 20.63 -24.69
C PRO A 418 21.48 21.93 -24.36
N LYS A 419 22.69 22.04 -24.85
CA LYS A 419 23.42 23.31 -24.88
C LYS A 419 22.63 24.30 -25.72
N GLY A 420 22.04 25.29 -25.09
CA GLY A 420 21.43 26.41 -25.74
C GLY A 420 22.45 27.14 -26.64
N THR A 421 22.20 27.18 -27.93
CA THR A 421 22.86 28.04 -28.85
C THR A 421 22.38 29.47 -28.61
N GLY A 422 23.28 30.32 -28.11
CA GLY A 422 23.09 31.75 -28.16
C GLY A 422 23.26 32.25 -29.58
N GLU A 423 22.32 33.05 -30.01
CA GLU A 423 22.45 34.29 -30.79
C GLU A 423 21.19 35.12 -30.61
#